data_fadf76c305ff960aa4bc716b085f8365
#
_entry.id   fadf76c305ff960aa4bc716b085f8365
#
_cell.length_a   1.000
_cell.length_b   1.000
_cell.length_c   1.000
_cell.angle_alpha   90.00
_cell.angle_beta   90.00
_cell.angle_gamma   90.00
#
_symmetry.space_group_name_H-M   'P 1'
#
loop_
_entity.id
_entity.type
_entity.pdbx_description
1 polymer ?
#
loop_
_entity_poly.entity_id
_entity_poly.type
_entity_poly.pdbx_seq_one_letter_code
_entity_poly.pdbx_strand_id
1 'polypeptide(L)'
;DALPIFGMIYLYCVTAMCEISLKHQAEAEKAILTAWKLAVKDELIEPFIELHGLLQGLLESCIRKENPEMYRKISDAVITFSRGWMAVHNPASDSPVTDALTTMEFSIAMLACRDWSNREIAEHMGVSLNTVKHYLTDIFNKLHVKKRDELKNFVLK
;
A
#
# COMPACT_ATOMS: atom_id res chain seq x y z
N ASP A 1 31.72 6.49 4.91
CA ASP A 1 30.65 7.41 4.50
C ASP A 1 29.34 6.63 4.59
N ALA A 2 28.58 6.88 5.68
CA ALA A 2 27.25 6.30 5.81
C ALA A 2 26.34 6.92 4.74
N LEU A 3 25.57 6.08 4.04
CA LEU A 3 24.46 6.56 3.22
C LEU A 3 23.62 7.52 4.07
N PRO A 4 23.20 8.67 3.52
CA PRO A 4 22.27 9.53 4.24
C PRO A 4 21.09 8.69 4.74
N ILE A 5 20.64 8.92 5.96
CA ILE A 5 19.58 8.14 6.63
C ILE A 5 18.34 7.98 5.71
N PHE A 6 18.04 9.01 4.92
CA PHE A 6 16.97 9.03 3.94
C PHE A 6 17.16 7.95 2.84
N GLY A 7 18.38 7.83 2.32
CA GLY A 7 18.71 6.78 1.33
C GLY A 7 18.60 5.36 1.92
N MET A 8 18.94 5.20 3.20
CA MET A 8 18.75 3.91 3.89
C MET A 8 17.27 3.55 4.06
N ILE A 9 16.41 4.53 4.36
CA ILE A 9 14.96 4.32 4.47
C ILE A 9 14.42 3.82 3.13
N TYR A 10 14.77 4.48 2.00
CA TYR A 10 14.37 4.02 0.66
C TYR A 10 14.87 2.60 0.37
N LEU A 11 16.12 2.30 0.69
CA LEU A 11 16.69 0.97 0.46
C LEU A 11 15.90 -0.12 1.21
N TYR A 12 15.54 0.10 2.46
CA TYR A 12 14.71 -0.84 3.21
C TYR A 12 13.28 -0.92 2.69
N CYS A 13 12.69 0.19 2.23
CA CYS A 13 11.39 0.16 1.56
C CYS A 13 11.44 -0.68 0.27
N VAL A 14 12.47 -0.48 -0.57
CA VAL A 14 12.67 -1.30 -1.79
C VAL A 14 12.89 -2.77 -1.44
N THR A 15 13.67 -3.07 -0.41
CA THR A 15 13.83 -4.44 0.08
C THR A 15 12.47 -5.04 0.48
N ALA A 16 11.66 -4.31 1.24
CA ALA A 16 10.33 -4.75 1.63
C ALA A 16 9.42 -5.01 0.41
N MET A 17 9.48 -4.14 -0.61
CA MET A 17 8.75 -4.32 -1.88
C MET A 17 9.16 -5.59 -2.62
N CYS A 18 10.45 -5.88 -2.68
CA CYS A 18 10.96 -7.10 -3.31
C CYS A 18 10.49 -8.35 -2.54
N GLU A 19 10.67 -8.35 -1.22
CA GLU A 19 10.33 -9.50 -0.38
C GLU A 19 8.82 -9.79 -0.39
N ILE A 20 7.97 -8.76 -0.29
CA ILE A 20 6.52 -8.96 -0.36
C ILE A 20 6.06 -9.43 -1.75
N SER A 21 6.73 -9.01 -2.82
CA SER A 21 6.45 -9.48 -4.17
C SER A 21 6.80 -10.95 -4.37
N LEU A 22 7.78 -11.45 -3.61
CA LEU A 22 8.16 -12.86 -3.55
C LEU A 22 7.33 -13.66 -2.53
N LYS A 23 6.38 -13.02 -1.85
CA LYS A 23 5.58 -13.57 -0.74
C LYS A 23 6.42 -13.98 0.49
N HIS A 24 7.61 -13.41 0.67
CA HIS A 24 8.44 -13.58 1.86
C HIS A 24 7.99 -12.58 2.93
N GLN A 25 6.85 -12.86 3.55
CA GLN A 25 6.16 -11.92 4.43
C GLN A 25 7.01 -11.49 5.64
N ALA A 26 7.69 -12.43 6.31
CA ALA A 26 8.48 -12.13 7.50
C ALA A 26 9.68 -11.21 7.19
N GLU A 27 10.34 -11.41 6.06
CA GLU A 27 11.44 -10.59 5.57
C GLU A 27 10.96 -9.20 5.17
N ALA A 28 9.80 -9.12 4.51
CA ALA A 28 9.17 -7.86 4.13
C ALA A 28 8.78 -7.02 5.36
N GLU A 29 8.13 -7.65 6.37
CA GLU A 29 7.79 -7.02 7.64
C GLU A 29 9.03 -6.52 8.39
N LYS A 30 10.08 -7.33 8.46
CA LYS A 30 11.35 -6.93 9.07
C LYS A 30 11.97 -5.73 8.38
N ALA A 31 11.97 -5.71 7.04
CA ALA A 31 12.54 -4.61 6.26
C ALA A 31 11.74 -3.31 6.48
N ILE A 32 10.40 -3.34 6.37
CA ILE A 32 9.57 -2.15 6.54
C ILE A 32 9.65 -1.59 7.97
N LEU A 33 9.69 -2.46 8.99
CA LEU A 33 9.85 -2.02 10.38
C LEU A 33 11.25 -1.45 10.64
N THR A 34 12.28 -1.90 9.93
CA THR A 34 13.61 -1.30 10.01
C THR A 34 13.61 0.09 9.38
N ALA A 35 13.02 0.26 8.19
CA ALA A 35 12.81 1.57 7.57
C ALA A 35 12.05 2.52 8.52
N TRP A 36 10.97 2.02 9.12
CA TRP A 36 10.15 2.78 10.06
C TRP A 36 10.94 3.30 11.27
N LYS A 37 11.72 2.43 11.92
CA LYS A 37 12.56 2.81 13.08
C LYS A 37 13.57 3.91 12.75
N LEU A 38 14.08 3.94 11.52
CA LEU A 38 14.98 5.00 11.06
C LEU A 38 14.23 6.30 10.79
N ALA A 39 13.01 6.21 10.29
CA ALA A 39 12.22 7.35 9.83
C ALA A 39 11.46 8.06 10.94
N VAL A 40 10.86 7.32 11.88
CA VAL A 40 9.85 7.83 12.81
C VAL A 40 10.36 8.94 13.71
N LYS A 41 11.65 8.90 14.09
CA LYS A 41 12.27 9.86 15.00
C LYS A 41 12.29 11.28 14.42
N ASP A 42 12.53 11.39 13.13
CA ASP A 42 12.68 12.66 12.40
C ASP A 42 11.50 12.92 11.45
N GLU A 43 10.43 12.14 11.58
CA GLU A 43 9.19 12.19 10.76
C GLU A 43 9.47 12.11 9.24
N LEU A 44 10.47 11.33 8.81
CA LEU A 44 10.84 11.15 7.41
C LEU A 44 9.86 10.20 6.71
N ILE A 45 8.64 10.68 6.43
CA ILE A 45 7.52 9.85 5.94
C ILE A 45 7.38 9.79 4.42
N GLU A 46 8.07 10.63 3.68
CA GLU A 46 7.99 10.72 2.21
C GLU A 46 8.18 9.36 1.51
N PRO A 47 9.19 8.52 1.85
CA PRO A 47 9.37 7.22 1.19
C PRO A 47 8.14 6.30 1.32
N PHE A 48 7.44 6.36 2.45
CA PHE A 48 6.24 5.54 2.68
C PHE A 48 5.03 6.08 1.90
N ILE A 49 4.98 7.39 1.65
CA ILE A 49 3.93 8.02 0.84
C ILE A 49 4.12 7.66 -0.63
N GLU A 50 5.31 7.88 -1.17
CA GLU A 50 5.61 7.66 -2.58
C GLU A 50 5.53 6.18 -2.98
N LEU A 51 5.95 5.28 -2.10
CA LEU A 51 6.01 3.85 -2.36
C LEU A 51 4.79 3.07 -1.83
N HIS A 52 3.78 3.75 -1.27
CA HIS A 52 2.64 3.12 -0.61
C HIS A 52 2.02 1.96 -1.43
N GLY A 53 1.69 2.21 -2.69
CA GLY A 53 1.07 1.20 -3.56
C GLY A 53 1.96 -0.01 -3.82
N LEU A 54 3.28 0.18 -3.87
CA LEU A 54 4.26 -0.87 -4.10
C LEU A 54 4.59 -1.66 -2.83
N LEU A 55 4.32 -1.09 -1.66
CA LEU A 55 4.48 -1.74 -0.35
C LEU A 55 3.34 -2.72 -0.03
N GLN A 56 2.30 -2.79 -0.86
CA GLN A 56 1.30 -3.86 -0.86
C GLN A 56 0.70 -4.18 0.51
N GLY A 57 0.27 -3.15 1.24
CA GLY A 57 -0.39 -3.31 2.54
C GLY A 57 0.55 -3.47 3.74
N LEU A 58 1.86 -3.38 3.58
CA LEU A 58 2.82 -3.44 4.70
C LEU A 58 2.64 -2.28 5.68
N LEU A 59 2.23 -1.10 5.21
CA LEU A 59 1.95 0.03 6.10
C LEU A 59 0.71 -0.24 6.95
N GLU A 60 -0.33 -0.80 6.34
CA GLU A 60 -1.58 -1.16 7.00
C GLU A 60 -1.39 -2.29 8.03
N SER A 61 -0.59 -3.29 7.70
CA SER A 61 -0.38 -4.45 8.57
C SER A 61 0.59 -4.18 9.71
N CYS A 62 1.64 -3.39 9.48
CA CYS A 62 2.71 -3.16 10.45
C CYS A 62 2.58 -1.78 11.13
N ILE A 63 2.62 -0.69 10.35
CA ILE A 63 2.75 0.66 10.90
C ILE A 63 1.46 1.15 11.56
N ARG A 64 0.30 0.86 10.98
CA ARG A 64 -1.00 1.25 11.57
C ARG A 64 -1.19 0.72 12.99
N LYS A 65 -0.66 -0.48 13.29
CA LYS A 65 -0.76 -1.09 14.63
C LYS A 65 0.23 -0.45 15.60
N GLU A 66 1.42 -0.13 15.13
CA GLU A 66 2.51 0.41 15.95
C GLU A 66 2.30 1.90 16.24
N ASN A 67 1.91 2.68 15.24
CA ASN A 67 1.70 4.12 15.34
C ASN A 67 0.48 4.58 14.50
N PRO A 68 -0.74 4.46 15.04
CA PRO A 68 -1.97 4.82 14.32
C PRO A 68 -2.04 6.29 13.90
N GLU A 69 -1.47 7.20 14.69
CA GLU A 69 -1.49 8.62 14.40
C GLU A 69 -0.62 8.95 13.17
N MET A 70 0.62 8.44 13.16
CA MET A 70 1.52 8.65 12.03
C MET A 70 1.03 7.94 10.78
N TYR A 71 0.46 6.73 10.92
CA TYR A 71 -0.18 6.05 9.80
C TYR A 71 -1.29 6.89 9.18
N ARG A 72 -2.11 7.60 9.98
CA ARG A 72 -3.15 8.50 9.47
C ARG A 72 -2.53 9.65 8.68
N LYS A 73 -1.48 10.30 9.21
CA LYS A 73 -0.74 11.36 8.49
C LYS A 73 -0.24 10.85 7.12
N ILE A 74 0.35 9.64 7.07
CA ILE A 74 0.82 9.03 5.83
C ILE A 74 -0.36 8.77 4.88
N SER A 75 -1.45 8.17 5.36
CA SER A 75 -2.63 7.87 4.54
C SER A 75 -3.24 9.13 3.90
N ASP A 76 -3.38 10.21 4.64
CA ASP A 76 -3.90 11.48 4.13
C ASP A 76 -2.96 12.08 3.08
N ALA A 77 -1.64 11.98 3.31
CA ALA A 77 -0.63 12.44 2.37
C ALA A 77 -0.57 11.57 1.10
N VAL A 78 -0.77 10.25 1.20
CA VAL A 78 -0.86 9.32 0.05
C VAL A 78 -1.99 9.72 -0.89
N ILE A 79 -3.17 10.05 -0.36
CA ILE A 79 -4.31 10.49 -1.17
C ILE A 79 -3.94 11.76 -1.95
N THR A 80 -3.35 12.72 -1.28
CA THR A 80 -2.95 14.00 -1.90
C THR A 80 -1.86 13.81 -2.96
N PHE A 81 -0.83 13.01 -2.65
CA PHE A 81 0.26 12.68 -3.56
C PHE A 81 -0.25 11.95 -4.80
N SER A 82 -1.09 10.94 -4.62
CA SER A 82 -1.63 10.14 -5.73
C SER A 82 -2.47 11.00 -6.69
N ARG A 83 -3.28 11.92 -6.18
CA ARG A 83 -4.05 12.86 -7.00
C ARG A 83 -3.12 13.77 -7.82
N GLY A 84 -2.11 14.34 -7.19
CA GLY A 84 -1.12 15.20 -7.87
C GLY A 84 -0.36 14.43 -8.94
N TRP A 85 0.10 13.22 -8.63
CA TRP A 85 0.82 12.38 -9.57
C TRP A 85 -0.03 12.00 -10.80
N MET A 86 -1.29 11.59 -10.59
CA MET A 86 -2.21 11.24 -11.65
C MET A 86 -2.56 12.44 -12.54
N ALA A 87 -2.76 13.63 -11.97
CA ALA A 87 -3.04 14.84 -12.73
C ALA A 87 -1.92 15.19 -13.72
N VAL A 88 -0.66 14.90 -13.35
CA VAL A 88 0.51 15.17 -14.20
C VAL A 88 0.74 14.06 -15.24
N HIS A 89 0.60 12.79 -14.84
CA HIS A 89 1.03 11.66 -15.67
C HIS A 89 -0.11 11.00 -16.46
N ASN A 90 -1.36 11.21 -16.06
CA ASN A 90 -2.53 10.65 -16.75
C ASN A 90 -3.72 11.62 -16.79
N PRO A 91 -3.56 12.80 -17.42
CA PRO A 91 -4.59 13.85 -17.44
C PRO A 91 -5.87 13.47 -18.18
N ALA A 92 -5.86 12.39 -18.97
CA ALA A 92 -7.02 11.90 -19.73
C ALA A 92 -7.91 10.89 -18.97
N SER A 93 -7.59 10.58 -17.72
CA SER A 93 -8.37 9.65 -16.90
C SER A 93 -9.52 10.39 -16.23
N ASP A 94 -10.76 10.14 -16.67
CA ASP A 94 -11.97 10.77 -16.13
C ASP A 94 -12.33 10.36 -14.69
N SER A 95 -11.67 9.34 -14.12
CA SER A 95 -11.92 8.90 -12.74
C SER A 95 -10.66 8.17 -12.20
N PRO A 96 -9.82 8.83 -11.43
CA PRO A 96 -8.69 8.17 -10.81
C PRO A 96 -9.17 7.16 -9.75
N VAL A 97 -8.67 5.94 -9.83
CA VAL A 97 -8.91 4.86 -8.85
C VAL A 97 -8.60 5.34 -7.43
N THR A 98 -7.63 6.23 -7.30
CA THR A 98 -7.22 6.86 -6.04
C THR A 98 -8.28 7.74 -5.40
N ASP A 99 -9.27 8.24 -6.17
CA ASP A 99 -10.40 9.02 -5.61
C ASP A 99 -11.54 8.12 -5.15
N ALA A 100 -11.63 6.90 -5.70
CA ALA A 100 -12.68 5.94 -5.37
C ALA A 100 -12.33 5.07 -4.16
N LEU A 101 -11.06 4.74 -3.96
CA LEU A 101 -10.61 3.79 -2.96
C LEU A 101 -9.86 4.47 -1.81
N THR A 102 -10.13 4.02 -0.58
CA THR A 102 -9.28 4.31 0.58
C THR A 102 -7.92 3.61 0.43
N THR A 103 -6.91 4.02 1.21
CA THR A 103 -5.59 3.37 1.22
C THR A 103 -5.68 1.88 1.56
N MET A 104 -6.56 1.49 2.48
CA MET A 104 -6.82 0.10 2.83
C MET A 104 -7.44 -0.68 1.68
N GLU A 105 -8.47 -0.13 1.02
CA GLU A 105 -9.10 -0.76 -0.15
C GLU A 105 -8.11 -0.88 -1.30
N PHE A 106 -7.30 0.15 -1.54
CA PHE A 106 -6.26 0.12 -2.56
C PHE A 106 -5.23 -0.98 -2.30
N SER A 107 -4.73 -1.12 -1.07
CA SER A 107 -3.80 -2.18 -0.69
C SER A 107 -4.40 -3.58 -0.89
N ILE A 108 -5.67 -3.78 -0.51
CA ILE A 108 -6.37 -5.06 -0.75
C ILE A 108 -6.55 -5.32 -2.25
N ALA A 109 -6.90 -4.30 -3.03
CA ALA A 109 -7.02 -4.42 -4.49
C ALA A 109 -5.68 -4.80 -5.15
N MET A 110 -4.58 -4.18 -4.72
CA MET A 110 -3.22 -4.49 -5.18
C MET A 110 -2.84 -5.95 -4.93
N LEU A 111 -3.07 -6.45 -3.71
CA LEU A 111 -2.82 -7.86 -3.35
C LEU A 111 -3.71 -8.79 -4.19
N ALA A 112 -4.99 -8.43 -4.36
CA ALA A 112 -5.91 -9.19 -5.18
C ALA A 112 -5.46 -9.27 -6.65
N CYS A 113 -4.96 -8.18 -7.22
CA CYS A 113 -4.41 -8.15 -8.58
C CYS A 113 -3.16 -9.01 -8.77
N ARG A 114 -2.44 -9.30 -7.69
CA ARG A 114 -1.23 -10.13 -7.67
C ARG A 114 -1.51 -11.59 -7.29
N ASP A 115 -2.76 -12.01 -7.49
CA ASP A 115 -3.21 -13.39 -7.30
C ASP A 115 -3.04 -13.92 -5.85
N TRP A 116 -3.10 -13.01 -4.85
CA TRP A 116 -3.20 -13.40 -3.45
C TRP A 116 -4.62 -13.90 -3.17
N SER A 117 -4.77 -15.06 -2.55
CA SER A 117 -6.07 -15.55 -2.10
C SER A 117 -6.64 -14.66 -0.99
N ASN A 118 -7.96 -14.67 -0.79
CA ASN A 118 -8.58 -13.90 0.29
C ASN A 118 -8.06 -14.30 1.68
N ARG A 119 -7.62 -15.55 1.85
CA ARG A 119 -7.01 -16.02 3.10
C ARG A 119 -5.62 -15.41 3.29
N GLU A 120 -4.75 -15.42 2.26
CA GLU A 120 -3.43 -14.80 2.32
C GLU A 120 -3.55 -13.30 2.58
N ILE A 121 -4.51 -12.61 1.93
CA ILE A 121 -4.79 -11.19 2.17
C ILE A 121 -5.23 -10.97 3.63
N ALA A 122 -6.12 -11.80 4.15
CA ALA A 122 -6.59 -11.70 5.52
C ALA A 122 -5.46 -11.87 6.55
N GLU A 123 -4.60 -12.85 6.35
CA GLU A 123 -3.43 -13.11 7.18
C GLU A 123 -2.44 -11.95 7.11
N HIS A 124 -2.09 -11.50 5.91
CA HIS A 124 -1.16 -10.39 5.69
C HIS A 124 -1.65 -9.06 6.29
N MET A 125 -2.92 -8.71 6.03
CA MET A 125 -3.53 -7.46 6.52
C MET A 125 -3.91 -7.51 8.01
N GLY A 126 -3.86 -8.69 8.64
CA GLY A 126 -4.26 -8.90 10.02
C GLY A 126 -5.74 -8.62 10.27
N VAL A 127 -6.59 -9.01 9.34
CA VAL A 127 -8.06 -8.88 9.40
C VAL A 127 -8.76 -10.22 9.18
N SER A 128 -10.07 -10.30 9.44
CA SER A 128 -10.81 -11.54 9.19
C SER A 128 -11.02 -11.80 7.69
N LEU A 129 -11.20 -13.07 7.31
CA LEU A 129 -11.55 -13.46 5.94
C LEU A 129 -12.86 -12.78 5.48
N ASN A 130 -13.83 -12.62 6.37
CA ASN A 130 -15.08 -11.92 6.06
C ASN A 130 -14.84 -10.44 5.82
N THR A 131 -13.96 -9.82 6.57
CA THR A 131 -13.56 -8.41 6.36
C THR A 131 -12.98 -8.23 4.96
N VAL A 132 -12.08 -9.11 4.50
CA VAL A 132 -11.52 -9.06 3.13
C VAL A 132 -12.61 -9.20 2.07
N LYS A 133 -13.57 -10.12 2.26
CA LYS A 133 -14.70 -10.28 1.34
C LYS A 133 -15.57 -9.02 1.24
N HIS A 134 -15.83 -8.35 2.37
CA HIS A 134 -16.55 -7.07 2.37
C HIS A 134 -15.78 -5.99 1.62
N TYR A 135 -14.48 -5.82 1.90
CA TYR A 135 -13.66 -4.86 1.17
C TYR A 135 -13.66 -5.12 -0.34
N LEU A 136 -13.50 -6.39 -0.75
CA LEU A 136 -13.52 -6.73 -2.18
C LEU A 136 -14.87 -6.42 -2.84
N THR A 137 -15.99 -6.65 -2.12
CA THR A 137 -17.33 -6.28 -2.61
C THR A 137 -17.44 -4.77 -2.78
N ASP A 138 -16.98 -3.99 -1.80
CA ASP A 138 -17.01 -2.53 -1.85
C ASP A 138 -16.10 -1.99 -2.98
N ILE A 139 -14.91 -2.55 -3.13
CA ILE A 139 -13.99 -2.22 -4.22
C ILE A 139 -14.62 -2.50 -5.58
N PHE A 140 -15.25 -3.66 -5.76
CA PHE A 140 -15.93 -4.01 -7.02
C PHE A 140 -17.06 -3.03 -7.35
N ASN A 141 -17.86 -2.67 -6.35
CA ASN A 141 -18.92 -1.69 -6.52
C ASN A 141 -18.38 -0.30 -6.89
N LYS A 142 -17.35 0.18 -6.20
CA LYS A 142 -16.73 1.49 -6.42
C LYS A 142 -16.07 1.60 -7.79
N LEU A 143 -15.44 0.54 -8.27
CA LEU A 143 -14.74 0.49 -9.56
C LEU A 143 -15.63 0.01 -10.69
N HIS A 144 -16.90 -0.33 -10.43
CA HIS A 144 -17.85 -0.89 -11.40
C HIS A 144 -17.33 -2.13 -12.12
N VAL A 145 -16.55 -2.98 -11.41
CA VAL A 145 -16.02 -4.25 -11.93
C VAL A 145 -16.83 -5.42 -11.39
N LYS A 146 -16.92 -6.50 -12.19
CA LYS A 146 -17.70 -7.69 -11.82
C LYS A 146 -16.82 -8.87 -11.39
N LYS A 147 -15.56 -8.85 -11.77
CA LYS A 147 -14.61 -9.96 -11.55
C LYS A 147 -13.27 -9.44 -11.07
N ARG A 148 -12.59 -10.28 -10.29
CA ARG A 148 -11.27 -10.00 -9.75
C ARG A 148 -10.24 -9.68 -10.83
N ASP A 149 -10.27 -10.38 -11.98
CA ASP A 149 -9.34 -10.16 -13.07
C ASP A 149 -9.47 -8.77 -13.71
N GLU A 150 -10.66 -8.17 -13.63
CA GLU A 150 -10.91 -6.83 -14.14
C GLU A 150 -10.19 -5.74 -13.31
N LEU A 151 -9.86 -6.01 -12.03
CA LEU A 151 -9.11 -5.10 -11.18
C LEU A 151 -7.74 -4.76 -11.76
N LYS A 152 -7.09 -5.69 -12.47
CA LYS A 152 -5.77 -5.50 -13.09
C LYS A 152 -5.77 -4.31 -14.06
N ASN A 153 -6.91 -4.04 -14.70
CA ASN A 153 -7.06 -2.92 -15.64
C ASN A 153 -7.08 -1.55 -14.96
N PHE A 154 -7.38 -1.50 -13.67
CA PHE A 154 -7.50 -0.26 -12.90
C PHE A 154 -6.29 0.01 -12.00
N VAL A 155 -5.68 -1.04 -11.45
CA VAL A 155 -4.72 -0.93 -10.36
C VAL A 155 -3.27 -1.06 -10.85
N LEU A 156 -3.03 -1.72 -11.99
CA LEU A 156 -1.69 -2.00 -12.54
C LEU A 156 -1.37 -1.19 -13.82
N LYS A 157 -2.16 -0.19 -14.15
CA LYS A 157 -1.88 0.71 -15.29
C LYS A 157 -1.08 1.92 -14.87
#